data_da76e0bc792310226e9a663f00eef75b
#
_entry.id   da76e0bc792310226e9a663f00eef75b
#
_cell.length_a   1.000
_cell.length_b   1.000
_cell.length_c   1.000
_cell.angle_alpha   90.00
_cell.angle_beta   90.00
_cell.angle_gamma   90.00
#
_symmetry.space_group_name_H-M   'P 1'
#
loop_
_entity.id
_entity.type
_entity.pdbx_description
1 polymer ?
#
loop_
_entity_poly.entity_id
_entity_poly.type
_entity_poly.pdbx_seq_one_letter_code
_entity_poly.pdbx_strand_id
1 'polypeptide(L)'
;MPTICFLNGIMIIMHLTNKEHNPPHIHAIYGEYEATFYIIDGELYEGGFPINEKKLVKKFVIKYSNELLEMWKTGNYYKLPPIN
;
A
#
# COMPACT_ATOMS: atom_id res chain seq x y z
N MET A 1 -11.70 -7.02 -1.26
CA MET A 1 -10.47 -6.24 -1.41
C MET A 1 -9.29 -7.13 -1.12
N PRO A 2 -8.38 -7.25 -2.06
CA PRO A 2 -7.25 -8.13 -1.83
C PRO A 2 -6.27 -7.58 -0.82
N THR A 3 -5.87 -8.42 0.10
CA THR A 3 -4.83 -8.10 1.06
C THR A 3 -3.50 -8.46 0.43
N ILE A 4 -2.61 -7.48 0.33
CA ILE A 4 -1.31 -7.68 -0.30
C ILE A 4 -0.28 -8.15 0.72
N CYS A 5 -0.37 -7.66 1.95
CA CYS A 5 0.64 -7.98 2.95
C CYS A 5 0.14 -7.62 4.34
N PHE A 6 0.57 -8.40 5.34
CA PHE A 6 0.49 -8.00 6.75
C PHE A 6 1.90 -7.69 7.20
N LEU A 7 2.09 -6.50 7.75
CA LEU A 7 3.41 -5.96 8.03
C LEU A 7 3.38 -5.31 9.41
N ASN A 8 3.87 -6.03 10.42
CA ASN A 8 3.92 -5.52 11.81
C ASN A 8 2.58 -4.95 12.27
N GLY A 9 1.50 -5.71 12.05
CA GLY A 9 0.16 -5.27 12.43
C GLY A 9 -0.50 -4.33 11.44
N ILE A 10 0.19 -3.99 10.37
CA ILE A 10 -0.37 -3.13 9.31
C ILE A 10 -0.90 -4.01 8.20
N MET A 11 -2.14 -3.78 7.80
CA MET A 11 -2.73 -4.48 6.66
C MET A 11 -2.57 -3.61 5.43
N ILE A 12 -1.88 -4.12 4.42
CA ILE A 12 -1.71 -3.43 3.14
C ILE A 12 -2.70 -4.03 2.15
N ILE A 13 -3.56 -3.20 1.59
CA ILE A 13 -4.56 -3.66 0.63
C ILE A 13 -4.53 -2.80 -0.62
N MET A 14 -5.02 -3.37 -1.72
CA MET A 14 -5.18 -2.64 -2.97
C MET A 14 -6.63 -2.81 -3.41
N HIS A 15 -7.32 -1.70 -3.58
CA HIS A 15 -8.73 -1.74 -3.97
C HIS A 15 -8.90 -2.05 -5.43
N LEU A 16 -9.91 -2.85 -5.73
CA LEU A 16 -10.37 -3.07 -7.09
C LEU A 16 -11.23 -1.88 -7.50
N THR A 17 -10.59 -0.83 -7.92
CA THR A 17 -11.33 0.37 -8.24
C THR A 17 -11.10 0.78 -9.67
N ASN A 18 -11.91 1.71 -10.08
CA ASN A 18 -11.71 2.44 -11.29
C ASN A 18 -10.44 3.27 -11.14
N LYS A 19 -9.51 3.07 -12.03
CA LYS A 19 -8.17 3.62 -11.90
C LYS A 19 -7.89 4.82 -12.77
N GLU A 20 -8.86 5.26 -13.53
CA GLU A 20 -8.55 6.16 -14.64
C GLU A 20 -8.09 7.53 -14.21
N HIS A 21 -8.47 8.00 -13.05
CA HIS A 21 -8.15 9.37 -12.66
C HIS A 21 -7.28 9.46 -11.43
N ASN A 22 -6.88 8.33 -10.89
CA ASN A 22 -6.09 8.31 -9.65
C ASN A 22 -4.70 7.78 -9.92
N PRO A 23 -3.68 8.39 -9.33
CA PRO A 23 -2.36 7.77 -9.41
C PRO A 23 -2.38 6.43 -8.67
N PRO A 24 -1.53 5.49 -9.08
CA PRO A 24 -1.47 4.19 -8.40
C PRO A 24 -1.21 4.35 -6.91
N HIS A 25 -1.99 3.63 -6.11
CA HIS A 25 -1.89 3.78 -4.66
C HIS A 25 -2.30 2.50 -3.96
N ILE A 26 -1.89 2.38 -2.71
CA ILE A 26 -2.32 1.31 -1.82
C ILE A 26 -2.96 1.94 -0.59
N HIS A 27 -3.71 1.11 0.13
CA HIS A 27 -4.28 1.52 1.41
C HIS A 27 -3.61 0.73 2.52
N ALA A 28 -3.39 1.36 3.65
CA ALA A 28 -2.80 0.73 4.82
C ALA A 28 -3.71 0.95 6.01
N ILE A 29 -3.93 -0.09 6.79
CA ILE A 29 -4.78 -0.04 7.97
C ILE A 29 -3.98 -0.54 9.16
N TYR A 30 -3.95 0.27 10.21
CA TYR A 30 -3.23 -0.06 11.44
C TYR A 30 -4.09 0.37 12.62
N GLY A 31 -4.74 -0.61 13.27
CA GLY A 31 -5.69 -0.29 14.32
C GLY A 31 -6.81 0.57 13.78
N GLU A 32 -6.96 1.75 14.37
CA GLU A 32 -7.98 2.69 13.90
C GLU A 32 -7.44 3.69 12.87
N TYR A 33 -6.18 3.57 12.50
CA TYR A 33 -5.60 4.43 11.48
C TYR A 33 -5.80 3.82 10.11
N GLU A 34 -6.11 4.67 9.15
CA GLU A 34 -6.21 4.26 7.76
C GLU A 34 -5.64 5.36 6.89
N ALA A 35 -4.82 4.99 5.92
CA ALA A 35 -4.16 5.98 5.07
C ALA A 35 -3.96 5.41 3.69
N THR A 36 -3.80 6.32 2.73
CA THR A 36 -3.52 6.00 1.34
C THR A 36 -2.13 6.48 1.00
N PHE A 37 -1.37 5.61 0.36
CA PHE A 37 0.03 5.88 0.00
C PHE A 37 0.21 5.74 -1.49
N TYR A 38 0.94 6.68 -2.11
CA TYR A 38 1.30 6.55 -3.52
C TYR A 38 2.29 5.41 -3.71
N ILE A 39 2.13 4.66 -4.80
CA ILE A 39 3.07 3.58 -5.10
C ILE A 39 4.38 4.14 -5.62
N ILE A 40 4.32 5.25 -6.34
CA ILE A 40 5.50 5.76 -7.02
C ILE A 40 6.60 6.22 -6.05
N ASP A 41 6.22 6.74 -4.90
CA ASP A 41 7.21 7.26 -3.95
C ASP A 41 6.96 6.84 -2.50
N GLY A 42 5.88 6.10 -2.25
CA GLY A 42 5.56 5.64 -0.91
C GLY A 42 5.09 6.73 0.04
N GLU A 43 4.72 7.90 -0.48
CA GLU A 43 4.29 9.00 0.36
C GLU A 43 2.81 8.90 0.71
N LEU A 44 2.48 9.25 1.93
CA LEU A 44 1.10 9.31 2.38
C LEU A 44 0.44 10.55 1.80
N TYR A 45 -0.73 10.37 1.17
CA TYR A 45 -1.43 11.53 0.64
C TYR A 45 -2.83 11.71 1.21
N GLU A 46 -3.37 10.72 1.89
CA GLU A 46 -4.70 10.87 2.49
C GLU A 46 -4.76 10.03 3.75
N GLY A 47 -5.42 10.54 4.80
CA GLY A 47 -5.55 9.86 6.06
C GLY A 47 -4.41 10.17 7.00
N GLY A 48 -4.29 9.39 8.05
CA GLY A 48 -3.25 9.60 9.06
C GLY A 48 -2.66 8.28 9.51
N PHE A 49 -1.39 8.32 9.91
CA PHE A 49 -0.66 7.13 10.33
C PHE A 49 0.43 7.52 11.31
N PRO A 50 0.71 6.70 12.34
CA PRO A 50 1.84 6.99 13.22
C PRO A 50 3.15 7.02 12.45
N ILE A 51 4.08 7.84 12.91
CA ILE A 51 5.29 8.13 12.15
C ILE A 51 6.14 6.89 11.87
N ASN A 52 6.29 6.01 12.84
CA ASN A 52 7.11 4.82 12.65
C ASN A 52 6.47 3.85 11.66
N GLU A 53 5.16 3.66 11.78
CA GLU A 53 4.43 2.78 10.88
C GLU A 53 4.37 3.37 9.47
N LYS A 54 4.28 4.69 9.38
CA LYS A 54 4.30 5.37 8.09
C LYS A 54 5.62 5.12 7.36
N LYS A 55 6.73 5.21 8.09
CA LYS A 55 8.04 4.93 7.50
C LYS A 55 8.16 3.50 7.03
N LEU A 56 7.58 2.57 7.79
CA LEU A 56 7.63 1.16 7.42
C LEU A 56 6.84 0.89 6.15
N VAL A 57 5.65 1.50 6.03
CA VAL A 57 4.85 1.35 4.81
C VAL A 57 5.59 1.94 3.62
N LYS A 58 6.21 3.11 3.78
CA LYS A 58 6.98 3.72 2.71
C LYS A 58 8.11 2.80 2.25
N LYS A 59 8.83 2.21 3.19
CA LYS A 59 9.92 1.30 2.87
C LYS A 59 9.40 0.09 2.09
N PHE A 60 8.26 -0.47 2.52
CA PHE A 60 7.63 -1.58 1.84
C PHE A 60 7.26 -1.21 0.41
N VAL A 61 6.61 -0.06 0.24
CA VAL A 61 6.15 0.38 -1.08
C VAL A 61 7.34 0.59 -2.02
N ILE A 62 8.40 1.20 -1.54
CA ILE A 62 9.58 1.44 -2.37
C ILE A 62 10.21 0.11 -2.79
N LYS A 63 10.32 -0.82 -1.84
CA LYS A 63 10.92 -2.12 -2.14
C LYS A 63 10.14 -2.88 -3.21
N TYR A 64 8.82 -2.82 -3.14
CA TYR A 64 7.96 -3.60 -4.02
C TYR A 64 7.23 -2.74 -5.06
N SER A 65 7.79 -1.59 -5.39
CA SER A 65 7.10 -0.66 -6.28
C SER A 65 6.77 -1.28 -7.65
N ASN A 66 7.68 -2.06 -8.21
CA ASN A 66 7.43 -2.70 -9.50
C ASN A 66 6.28 -3.71 -9.40
N GLU A 67 6.29 -4.54 -8.37
CA GLU A 67 5.26 -5.53 -8.16
C GLU A 67 3.91 -4.88 -7.91
N LEU A 68 3.90 -3.81 -7.12
CA LEU A 68 2.66 -3.10 -6.81
C LEU A 68 2.10 -2.41 -8.04
N LEU A 69 2.95 -1.82 -8.87
CA LEU A 69 2.50 -1.19 -10.10
C LEU A 69 1.95 -2.23 -11.08
N GLU A 70 2.58 -3.40 -11.13
CA GLU A 70 2.11 -4.49 -11.97
C GLU A 70 0.71 -4.92 -11.55
N MET A 71 0.50 -5.12 -10.25
CA MET A 71 -0.82 -5.48 -9.73
C MET A 71 -1.85 -4.41 -10.05
N TRP A 72 -1.47 -3.15 -9.91
CA TRP A 72 -2.36 -2.03 -10.22
C TRP A 72 -2.79 -2.06 -11.68
N LYS A 73 -1.84 -2.33 -12.58
CA LYS A 73 -2.12 -2.30 -14.02
C LYS A 73 -2.93 -3.50 -14.48
N THR A 74 -2.58 -4.69 -13.98
CA THR A 74 -3.16 -5.93 -14.51
C THR A 74 -4.38 -6.40 -13.75
N GLY A 75 -4.54 -5.98 -12.50
CA GLY A 75 -5.59 -6.51 -11.65
C GLY A 75 -5.30 -7.88 -11.10
N ASN A 76 -4.10 -8.41 -11.31
CA ASN A 76 -3.68 -9.70 -10.77
C ASN A 76 -3.00 -9.48 -9.44
N TYR A 77 -3.76 -9.72 -8.36
CA TYR A 77 -3.27 -9.47 -7.01
C TYR A 77 -2.70 -10.72 -6.39
N TYR A 78 -1.61 -10.56 -5.65
CA TYR A 78 -0.98 -11.67 -4.92
C TYR A 78 -0.29 -11.09 -3.69
N LYS A 79 -0.01 -11.96 -2.73
CA LYS A 79 0.60 -11.53 -1.49
C LYS A 79 2.09 -11.36 -1.63
N LEU A 80 2.60 -10.30 -1.00
CA LEU A 80 4.04 -10.04 -0.94
C LEU A 80 4.53 -10.33 0.47
N PRO A 81 5.77 -10.79 0.61
CA PRO A 81 6.30 -11.03 1.96
C PRO A 81 6.53 -9.72 2.71
N PRO A 82 6.37 -9.73 4.02
CA PRO A 82 6.66 -8.53 4.79
C PRO A 82 8.15 -8.25 4.83
N ILE A 83 8.47 -6.99 5.09
CA ILE A 83 9.86 -6.58 5.33
C ILE A 83 10.04 -6.30 6.81
N ASN A 84 11.26 -6.35 7.25
CA ASN A 84 11.59 -6.04 8.64
C ASN A 84 12.21 -4.66 8.75
#